data_5173d19b7cfbcff3e37c4a7661c35e98
#
_entry.id   5173d19b7cfbcff3e37c4a7661c35e98
#
_cell.length_a   1.000
_cell.length_b   1.000
_cell.length_c   1.000
_cell.angle_alpha   90.00
_cell.angle_beta   90.00
_cell.angle_gamma   90.00
#
_symmetry.space_group_name_H-M   'P 1'
#
loop_
_entity.id
_entity.type
_entity.pdbx_description
1 polymer ?
#
loop_
_entity_poly.entity_id
_entity_poly.type
_entity_poly.pdbx_seq_one_letter_code
_entity_poly.pdbx_strand_id
1 'polypeptide(L)'
;GENWKDVPDNKLFVIDLTTNPPAQIATVEVGKQPSGLSINKAGNLALVANRADNSISVLSISGKDVKLIDTVPMGEQVAHVVFTPDGKRALVAKFPGHKIGVLDVDGQKVTDTKHNMNVGLWPYNVDVTPNGALALTADNGNSGASDGNVDTVSVIDLEATPPRVIDRVVVGDAPEGLTISPKGNLAAVV
;
A
#
# COMPACT_ATOMS: atom_id res chain seq x y z
N GLY A 1 19.92 -23.90 -18.45
CA GLY A 1 19.33 -22.95 -17.54
C GLY A 1 17.86 -23.27 -17.38
N GLU A 2 17.41 -23.46 -16.14
CA GLU A 2 15.98 -23.67 -15.86
C GLU A 2 15.24 -22.37 -16.18
N ASN A 3 14.27 -22.43 -17.06
CA ASN A 3 13.36 -21.32 -17.33
C ASN A 3 12.42 -21.19 -16.11
N TRP A 4 12.74 -20.33 -15.16
CA TRP A 4 11.83 -19.93 -14.11
C TRP A 4 10.63 -19.23 -14.76
N LYS A 5 9.45 -19.81 -14.57
CA LYS A 5 8.19 -19.12 -14.87
C LYS A 5 7.67 -18.56 -13.56
N ASP A 6 7.50 -17.26 -13.49
CA ASP A 6 6.81 -16.62 -12.38
C ASP A 6 5.37 -17.16 -12.35
N VAL A 7 5.04 -17.88 -11.29
CA VAL A 7 3.68 -18.31 -10.99
C VAL A 7 3.19 -17.49 -9.80
N PRO A 8 2.48 -16.39 -10.03
CA PRO A 8 2.01 -15.55 -8.95
C PRO A 8 1.12 -16.35 -7.98
N ASP A 9 1.49 -16.38 -6.70
CA ASP A 9 0.64 -16.94 -5.65
C ASP A 9 -0.51 -15.95 -5.33
N ASN A 10 -1.57 -16.45 -4.70
CA ASN A 10 -2.75 -15.69 -4.32
C ASN A 10 -3.12 -15.89 -2.84
N LYS A 11 -2.12 -16.16 -1.98
CA LYS A 11 -2.38 -16.51 -0.59
C LYS A 11 -2.01 -15.41 0.38
N LEU A 12 -2.91 -15.18 1.32
CA LEU A 12 -2.69 -14.41 2.54
C LEU A 12 -2.67 -15.38 3.74
N PHE A 13 -1.62 -15.33 4.54
CA PHE A 13 -1.50 -16.14 5.75
C PHE A 13 -1.92 -15.35 6.99
N VAL A 14 -2.76 -15.96 7.83
CA VAL A 14 -3.15 -15.39 9.13
C VAL A 14 -2.29 -16.05 10.21
N ILE A 15 -1.55 -15.23 10.94
CA ILE A 15 -0.62 -15.68 11.98
C ILE A 15 -1.16 -15.27 13.35
N ASP A 16 -1.31 -16.23 14.25
CA ASP A 16 -1.63 -15.98 15.65
C ASP A 16 -0.35 -15.64 16.41
N LEU A 17 -0.24 -14.39 16.85
CA LEU A 17 0.89 -13.89 17.63
C LEU A 17 0.74 -14.13 19.14
N THR A 18 -0.41 -14.64 19.59
CA THR A 18 -0.66 -14.92 21.02
C THR A 18 -0.08 -16.27 21.47
N THR A 19 0.31 -17.12 20.52
CA THR A 19 1.00 -18.40 20.78
C THR A 19 2.53 -18.22 20.76
N ASN A 20 3.25 -19.09 21.46
CA ASN A 20 4.71 -19.11 21.45
C ASN A 20 5.20 -20.53 21.09
N PRO A 21 5.80 -20.76 19.92
CA PRO A 21 6.04 -19.78 18.84
C PRO A 21 4.72 -19.32 18.16
N PRO A 22 4.76 -18.18 17.42
CA PRO A 22 3.62 -17.77 16.60
C PRO A 22 3.20 -18.87 15.62
N ALA A 23 1.90 -19.03 15.41
CA ALA A 23 1.36 -20.11 14.60
C ALA A 23 0.50 -19.59 13.44
N GLN A 24 0.66 -20.17 12.26
CA GLN A 24 -0.27 -19.95 11.16
C GLN A 24 -1.59 -20.66 11.48
N ILE A 25 -2.70 -19.90 11.47
CA ILE A 25 -4.04 -20.40 11.83
C ILE A 25 -5.00 -20.48 10.65
N ALA A 26 -4.74 -19.71 9.59
CA ALA A 26 -5.56 -19.73 8.39
C ALA A 26 -4.76 -19.31 7.15
N THR A 27 -5.31 -19.66 5.98
CA THR A 27 -4.92 -19.14 4.67
C THR A 27 -6.17 -18.61 3.98
N VAL A 28 -6.10 -17.39 3.45
CA VAL A 28 -7.18 -16.74 2.71
C VAL A 28 -6.73 -16.54 1.27
N GLU A 29 -7.54 -16.95 0.30
CA GLU A 29 -7.28 -16.65 -1.09
C GLU A 29 -7.63 -15.19 -1.39
N VAL A 30 -6.70 -14.47 -2.02
CA VAL A 30 -6.80 -13.07 -2.45
C VAL A 30 -6.47 -12.99 -3.95
N GLY A 31 -6.27 -11.80 -4.49
CA GLY A 31 -5.79 -11.68 -5.87
C GLY A 31 -4.32 -12.11 -6.01
N LYS A 32 -3.87 -12.25 -7.25
CA LYS A 32 -2.53 -12.76 -7.59
C LYS A 32 -1.43 -11.77 -7.25
N GLN A 33 -0.31 -12.32 -6.78
CA GLN A 33 0.87 -11.57 -6.36
C GLN A 33 0.53 -10.51 -5.29
N PRO A 34 -0.02 -10.95 -4.13
CA PRO A 34 -0.25 -10.03 -3.02
C PRO A 34 1.09 -9.44 -2.56
N SER A 35 1.14 -8.12 -2.40
CA SER A 35 2.35 -7.39 -2.02
C SER A 35 2.08 -6.50 -0.79
N GLY A 36 1.75 -5.23 -0.94
CA GLY A 36 1.47 -4.35 0.19
C GLY A 36 0.15 -4.68 0.90
N LEU A 37 0.15 -4.58 2.23
CA LEU A 37 -1.01 -4.83 3.09
C LEU A 37 -1.14 -3.74 4.15
N SER A 38 -2.36 -3.32 4.44
CA SER A 38 -2.67 -2.43 5.55
C SER A 38 -3.91 -2.90 6.31
N ILE A 39 -3.88 -2.75 7.63
CA ILE A 39 -5.02 -2.98 8.51
C ILE A 39 -5.47 -1.63 9.05
N ASN A 40 -6.77 -1.35 9.06
CA ASN A 40 -7.28 -0.11 9.60
C ASN A 40 -7.08 -0.02 11.13
N LYS A 41 -7.11 1.19 11.68
CA LYS A 41 -6.87 1.42 13.11
C LYS A 41 -7.85 0.67 14.03
N ALA A 42 -9.07 0.39 13.56
CA ALA A 42 -10.06 -0.40 14.30
C ALA A 42 -9.74 -1.90 14.34
N GLY A 43 -8.81 -2.38 13.50
CA GLY A 43 -8.42 -3.79 13.44
C GLY A 43 -9.49 -4.72 12.84
N ASN A 44 -10.47 -4.17 12.12
CA ASN A 44 -11.61 -4.94 11.60
C ASN A 44 -11.69 -5.01 10.07
N LEU A 45 -10.78 -4.31 9.37
CA LEU A 45 -10.68 -4.30 7.92
C LEU A 45 -9.22 -4.33 7.48
N ALA A 46 -8.90 -5.16 6.50
CA ALA A 46 -7.60 -5.15 5.83
C ALA A 46 -7.75 -4.95 4.33
N LEU A 47 -6.76 -4.28 3.73
CA LEU A 47 -6.60 -4.12 2.29
C LEU A 47 -5.30 -4.77 1.86
N VAL A 48 -5.34 -5.47 0.72
CA VAL A 48 -4.16 -6.13 0.13
C VAL A 48 -4.03 -5.72 -1.33
N ALA A 49 -2.86 -5.21 -1.70
CA ALA A 49 -2.55 -4.88 -3.07
C ALA A 49 -2.16 -6.17 -3.83
N ASN A 50 -2.92 -6.51 -4.86
CA ASN A 50 -2.69 -7.67 -5.72
C ASN A 50 -2.05 -7.19 -7.02
N ARG A 51 -0.73 -7.28 -7.09
CA ARG A 51 0.06 -6.66 -8.15
C ARG A 51 -0.26 -7.23 -9.54
N ALA A 52 -0.35 -8.56 -9.66
CA ALA A 52 -0.62 -9.21 -10.95
C ALA A 52 -2.09 -9.14 -11.40
N ASP A 53 -3.03 -8.97 -10.46
CA ASP A 53 -4.45 -8.84 -10.76
C ASP A 53 -4.93 -7.39 -10.88
N ASN A 54 -4.04 -6.40 -10.69
CA ASN A 54 -4.39 -4.97 -10.78
C ASN A 54 -5.58 -4.61 -9.88
N SER A 55 -5.59 -5.12 -8.65
CA SER A 55 -6.75 -5.01 -7.75
C SER A 55 -6.35 -4.85 -6.29
N ILE A 56 -7.30 -4.44 -5.47
CA ILE A 56 -7.20 -4.44 -4.01
C ILE A 56 -8.21 -5.47 -3.48
N SER A 57 -7.73 -6.46 -2.73
CA SER A 57 -8.59 -7.34 -1.92
C SER A 57 -9.00 -6.63 -0.65
N VAL A 58 -10.30 -6.71 -0.31
CA VAL A 58 -10.89 -6.18 0.92
C VAL A 58 -11.24 -7.34 1.83
N LEU A 59 -10.68 -7.36 3.05
CA LEU A 59 -10.89 -8.44 4.00
C LEU A 59 -11.51 -7.91 5.29
N SER A 60 -12.56 -8.59 5.77
CA SER A 60 -13.08 -8.37 7.12
C SER A 60 -12.24 -9.14 8.13
N ILE A 61 -12.07 -8.55 9.32
CA ILE A 61 -11.37 -9.16 10.45
C ILE A 61 -12.31 -9.17 11.66
N SER A 62 -12.54 -10.34 12.23
CA SER A 62 -13.30 -10.52 13.48
C SER A 62 -12.54 -11.47 14.40
N GLY A 63 -11.74 -10.92 15.31
CA GLY A 63 -10.80 -11.70 16.12
C GLY A 63 -9.78 -12.41 15.24
N LYS A 64 -9.83 -13.75 15.23
CA LYS A 64 -8.95 -14.60 14.40
C LYS A 64 -9.60 -15.02 13.05
N ASP A 65 -10.85 -14.63 12.81
CA ASP A 65 -11.56 -14.93 11.56
C ASP A 65 -11.32 -13.80 10.55
N VAL A 66 -10.65 -14.14 9.44
CA VAL A 66 -10.32 -13.22 8.36
C VAL A 66 -10.91 -13.74 7.06
N LYS A 67 -11.71 -12.92 6.38
CA LYS A 67 -12.44 -13.31 5.16
C LYS A 67 -12.30 -12.26 4.07
N LEU A 68 -12.06 -12.71 2.86
CA LEU A 68 -12.22 -11.88 1.66
C LEU A 68 -13.72 -11.54 1.50
N ILE A 69 -14.05 -10.26 1.43
CA ILE A 69 -15.43 -9.76 1.30
C ILE A 69 -15.68 -9.01 0.00
N ASP A 70 -14.62 -8.45 -0.61
CA ASP A 70 -14.71 -7.72 -1.88
C ASP A 70 -13.34 -7.66 -2.59
N THR A 71 -13.37 -7.31 -3.87
CA THR A 71 -12.17 -7.04 -4.69
C THR A 71 -12.41 -5.82 -5.56
N VAL A 72 -11.61 -4.77 -5.35
CA VAL A 72 -11.71 -3.48 -6.06
C VAL A 72 -10.74 -3.46 -7.23
N PRO A 73 -11.20 -3.40 -8.49
CA PRO A 73 -10.31 -3.30 -9.65
C PRO A 73 -9.67 -1.92 -9.72
N MET A 74 -8.34 -1.88 -9.91
CA MET A 74 -7.56 -0.63 -9.96
C MET A 74 -7.16 -0.23 -11.38
N GLY A 75 -7.33 -1.11 -12.38
CA GLY A 75 -7.05 -0.85 -13.79
C GLY A 75 -5.58 -0.88 -14.18
N GLU A 76 -4.66 -0.98 -13.22
CA GLU A 76 -3.22 -1.07 -13.40
C GLU A 76 -2.55 -1.70 -12.18
N GLN A 77 -1.28 -2.12 -12.31
CA GLN A 77 -0.55 -2.76 -11.22
C GLN A 77 -0.46 -1.85 -9.98
N VAL A 78 -0.68 -2.46 -8.83
CA VAL A 78 -0.60 -1.81 -7.51
C VAL A 78 0.47 -2.48 -6.66
N ALA A 79 1.33 -1.70 -6.02
CA ALA A 79 2.42 -2.21 -5.19
C ALA A 79 2.09 -2.18 -3.70
N HIS A 80 1.49 -1.12 -3.23
CA HIS A 80 1.21 -0.90 -1.82
C HIS A 80 -0.14 -0.24 -1.59
N VAL A 81 -0.69 -0.42 -0.39
CA VAL A 81 -1.92 0.23 0.08
C VAL A 81 -1.77 0.60 1.55
N VAL A 82 -2.27 1.76 1.96
CA VAL A 82 -2.26 2.21 3.36
C VAL A 82 -3.56 2.95 3.69
N PHE A 83 -4.13 2.68 4.87
CA PHE A 83 -5.27 3.45 5.38
C PHE A 83 -4.82 4.82 5.89
N THR A 84 -5.69 5.83 5.74
CA THR A 84 -5.59 7.05 6.55
C THR A 84 -5.95 6.74 8.01
N PRO A 85 -5.38 7.48 9.00
CA PRO A 85 -5.60 7.20 10.42
C PRO A 85 -7.07 7.24 10.88
N ASP A 86 -7.92 8.01 10.17
CA ASP A 86 -9.37 8.08 10.42
C ASP A 86 -10.14 6.89 9.83
N GLY A 87 -9.47 6.05 9.03
CA GLY A 87 -10.04 4.88 8.38
C GLY A 87 -11.06 5.18 7.27
N LYS A 88 -11.22 6.44 6.85
CA LYS A 88 -12.20 6.85 5.83
C LYS A 88 -11.66 6.82 4.42
N ARG A 89 -10.36 6.79 4.26
CA ARG A 89 -9.66 6.69 2.95
C ARG A 89 -8.54 5.68 3.02
N ALA A 90 -8.12 5.23 1.86
CA ALA A 90 -6.84 4.54 1.69
C ALA A 90 -6.12 5.07 0.45
N LEU A 91 -4.79 5.02 0.49
CA LEU A 91 -3.93 5.40 -0.62
C LEU A 91 -3.33 4.16 -1.24
N VAL A 92 -3.24 4.14 -2.56
CA VAL A 92 -2.74 2.99 -3.34
C VAL A 92 -1.60 3.43 -4.25
N ALA A 93 -0.44 2.81 -4.09
CA ALA A 93 0.68 3.02 -5.01
C ALA A 93 0.42 2.28 -6.34
N LYS A 94 0.15 3.05 -7.39
CA LYS A 94 -0.05 2.59 -8.77
C LYS A 94 1.29 2.63 -9.48
N PHE A 95 2.04 1.56 -9.34
CA PHE A 95 3.46 1.45 -9.62
C PHE A 95 3.85 1.86 -11.04
N PRO A 96 3.34 1.24 -12.13
CA PRO A 96 3.75 1.63 -13.49
C PRO A 96 3.09 2.92 -13.97
N GLY A 97 2.05 3.38 -13.29
CA GLY A 97 1.36 4.63 -13.62
C GLY A 97 1.98 5.88 -13.00
N HIS A 98 3.02 5.74 -12.16
CA HIS A 98 3.69 6.85 -11.47
C HIS A 98 2.74 7.74 -10.67
N LYS A 99 1.80 7.12 -9.95
CA LYS A 99 0.75 7.87 -9.23
C LYS A 99 0.27 7.15 -7.98
N ILE A 100 -0.36 7.91 -7.11
CA ILE A 100 -1.09 7.42 -5.95
C ILE A 100 -2.58 7.59 -6.21
N GLY A 101 -3.33 6.50 -6.14
CA GLY A 101 -4.79 6.49 -6.20
C GLY A 101 -5.40 6.66 -4.81
N VAL A 102 -6.62 7.17 -4.76
CA VAL A 102 -7.38 7.35 -3.53
C VAL A 102 -8.61 6.44 -3.54
N LEU A 103 -8.76 5.67 -2.46
CA LEU A 103 -9.97 4.89 -2.18
C LEU A 103 -10.79 5.58 -1.09
N ASP A 104 -12.11 5.60 -1.24
CA ASP A 104 -13.04 5.90 -0.15
C ASP A 104 -13.39 4.62 0.60
N VAL A 105 -13.48 4.72 1.93
CA VAL A 105 -13.81 3.62 2.84
C VAL A 105 -15.00 4.03 3.70
N ASP A 106 -16.12 3.33 3.54
CA ASP A 106 -17.34 3.49 4.33
C ASP A 106 -17.71 2.14 4.96
N GLY A 107 -17.33 1.97 6.23
CA GLY A 107 -17.41 0.69 6.92
C GLY A 107 -16.58 -0.39 6.22
N GLN A 108 -17.24 -1.39 5.64
CA GLN A 108 -16.59 -2.45 4.86
C GLN A 108 -16.62 -2.20 3.34
N LYS A 109 -17.31 -1.15 2.90
CA LYS A 109 -17.37 -0.78 1.48
C LYS A 109 -16.16 0.05 1.10
N VAL A 110 -15.43 -0.40 0.09
CA VAL A 110 -14.25 0.28 -0.44
C VAL A 110 -14.49 0.62 -1.92
N THR A 111 -14.25 1.86 -2.30
CA THR A 111 -14.54 2.35 -3.65
C THR A 111 -13.36 3.12 -4.22
N ASP A 112 -12.93 2.80 -5.44
CA ASP A 112 -11.94 3.61 -6.17
C ASP A 112 -12.57 4.93 -6.61
N THR A 113 -12.09 6.04 -6.05
CA THR A 113 -12.58 7.40 -6.36
C THR A 113 -12.21 7.87 -7.76
N LYS A 114 -11.28 7.17 -8.43
CA LYS A 114 -10.63 7.59 -9.68
C LYS A 114 -9.76 8.84 -9.55
N HIS A 115 -9.67 9.44 -8.36
CA HIS A 115 -8.70 10.49 -8.11
C HIS A 115 -7.30 9.89 -8.02
N ASN A 116 -6.38 10.40 -8.86
CA ASN A 116 -4.99 9.97 -8.88
C ASN A 116 -4.09 11.21 -8.81
N MET A 117 -3.02 11.11 -8.03
CA MET A 117 -1.99 12.14 -7.89
C MET A 117 -0.71 11.66 -8.56
N ASN A 118 -0.18 12.42 -9.51
CA ASN A 118 1.11 12.10 -10.11
C ASN A 118 2.23 12.38 -9.10
N VAL A 119 3.01 11.35 -8.82
CA VAL A 119 4.16 11.37 -7.91
C VAL A 119 5.47 11.18 -8.68
N GLY A 120 6.57 10.84 -8.02
CA GLY A 120 7.79 10.43 -8.70
C GLY A 120 7.64 9.10 -9.45
N LEU A 121 8.69 8.68 -10.13
CA LEU A 121 8.65 7.48 -10.96
C LEU A 121 8.57 6.22 -10.09
N TRP A 122 7.71 5.28 -10.50
CA TRP A 122 7.59 3.96 -9.89
C TRP A 122 7.36 3.98 -8.36
N PRO A 123 6.26 4.61 -7.85
CA PRO A 123 6.00 4.63 -6.42
C PRO A 123 5.79 3.20 -5.90
N TYR A 124 6.70 2.75 -5.03
CA TYR A 124 6.68 1.38 -4.50
C TYR A 124 5.94 1.30 -3.17
N ASN A 125 6.16 2.28 -2.30
CA ASN A 125 5.55 2.36 -0.97
C ASN A 125 4.87 3.73 -0.76
N VAL A 126 3.90 3.76 0.13
CA VAL A 126 3.23 4.98 0.59
C VAL A 126 2.88 4.82 2.07
N ASP A 127 3.13 5.84 2.88
CA ASP A 127 2.75 5.88 4.30
C ASP A 127 2.11 7.23 4.64
N VAL A 128 1.33 7.27 5.71
CA VAL A 128 0.53 8.43 6.14
C VAL A 128 0.96 8.86 7.53
N THR A 129 1.11 10.17 7.74
CA THR A 129 1.40 10.73 9.07
C THR A 129 0.29 10.38 10.07
N PRO A 130 0.61 10.15 11.35
CA PRO A 130 -0.37 9.77 12.38
C PRO A 130 -1.54 10.74 12.57
N ASN A 131 -1.34 12.02 12.22
CA ASN A 131 -2.39 13.04 12.23
C ASN A 131 -3.24 13.06 10.94
N GLY A 132 -2.87 12.28 9.92
CA GLY A 132 -3.58 12.20 8.65
C GLY A 132 -3.37 13.38 7.71
N ALA A 133 -2.49 14.34 8.04
CA ALA A 133 -2.29 15.56 7.25
C ALA A 133 -1.46 15.32 5.99
N LEU A 134 -0.44 14.47 6.06
CA LEU A 134 0.48 14.21 4.95
C LEU A 134 0.59 12.73 4.64
N ALA A 135 0.88 12.43 3.37
CA ALA A 135 1.43 11.14 2.96
C ALA A 135 2.78 11.32 2.27
N LEU A 136 3.63 10.31 2.38
CA LEU A 136 4.92 10.22 1.73
C LEU A 136 4.97 8.99 0.85
N THR A 137 5.65 9.07 -0.30
CA THR A 137 5.87 7.92 -1.19
C THR A 137 7.37 7.61 -1.28
N ALA A 138 7.71 6.33 -1.45
CA ALA A 138 9.04 5.95 -1.94
C ALA A 138 8.93 5.77 -3.46
N ASP A 139 9.46 6.72 -4.20
CA ASP A 139 9.44 6.74 -5.68
C ASP A 139 10.73 6.09 -6.17
N ASN A 140 10.64 4.84 -6.61
CA ASN A 140 11.77 3.93 -6.85
C ASN A 140 12.61 4.28 -8.09
N GLY A 141 12.17 5.20 -8.93
CA GLY A 141 12.91 5.74 -10.08
C GLY A 141 12.99 4.80 -11.28
N ASN A 142 13.38 3.55 -11.11
CA ASN A 142 13.65 2.62 -12.22
C ASN A 142 13.13 1.20 -11.97
N SER A 143 11.85 1.06 -11.64
CA SER A 143 11.16 -0.25 -11.53
C SER A 143 11.86 -1.29 -10.63
N GLY A 144 12.52 -0.84 -9.55
CA GLY A 144 13.23 -1.70 -8.59
C GLY A 144 14.68 -1.99 -8.95
N ALA A 145 15.21 -1.36 -9.99
CA ALA A 145 16.61 -1.49 -10.37
C ALA A 145 17.37 -0.21 -10.02
N SER A 146 18.48 -0.36 -9.29
CA SER A 146 19.45 0.74 -9.10
C SER A 146 20.09 1.12 -10.44
N ASP A 147 20.08 2.40 -10.78
CA ASP A 147 20.70 2.93 -11.98
C ASP A 147 21.82 3.94 -11.67
N GLY A 148 22.12 4.14 -10.39
CA GLY A 148 23.17 5.03 -9.89
C GLY A 148 22.72 6.49 -9.80
N ASN A 149 21.45 6.81 -10.09
CA ASN A 149 20.89 8.15 -9.95
C ASN A 149 20.11 8.27 -8.63
N VAL A 150 19.90 9.50 -8.19
CA VAL A 150 19.08 9.79 -7.02
C VAL A 150 17.60 9.82 -7.41
N ASP A 151 16.76 9.33 -6.53
CA ASP A 151 15.32 9.29 -6.66
C ASP A 151 14.61 10.19 -5.65
N THR A 152 13.30 10.07 -5.50
CA THR A 152 12.53 11.01 -4.71
C THR A 152 11.59 10.34 -3.71
N VAL A 153 11.22 11.13 -2.71
CA VAL A 153 10.02 10.97 -1.88
C VAL A 153 9.07 12.08 -2.26
N SER A 154 7.87 11.76 -2.74
CA SER A 154 6.84 12.78 -2.96
C SER A 154 6.07 13.03 -1.66
N VAL A 155 5.78 14.30 -1.39
CA VAL A 155 4.99 14.74 -0.22
C VAL A 155 3.60 15.13 -0.70
N ILE A 156 2.58 14.52 -0.10
CA ILE A 156 1.16 14.69 -0.46
C ILE A 156 0.45 15.38 0.68
N ASP A 157 -0.22 16.51 0.40
CA ASP A 157 -1.16 17.17 1.31
C ASP A 157 -2.53 16.46 1.22
N LEU A 158 -2.91 15.78 2.31
CA LEU A 158 -4.17 15.05 2.43
C LEU A 158 -5.32 15.92 2.96
N GLU A 159 -5.04 17.10 3.49
CA GLU A 159 -6.03 18.09 3.95
C GLU A 159 -6.58 18.91 2.78
N ALA A 160 -5.83 19.02 1.68
CA ALA A 160 -6.34 19.62 0.46
C ALA A 160 -7.53 18.84 -0.11
N THR A 161 -8.45 19.54 -0.77
CA THR A 161 -9.62 18.95 -1.44
C THR A 161 -9.62 19.35 -2.92
N PRO A 162 -9.31 18.43 -3.85
CA PRO A 162 -8.80 17.06 -3.61
C PRO A 162 -7.35 17.04 -3.07
N PRO A 163 -6.88 15.92 -2.48
CA PRO A 163 -5.49 15.73 -2.09
C PRO A 163 -4.52 15.95 -3.24
N ARG A 164 -3.34 16.49 -2.96
CA ARG A 164 -2.36 16.86 -4.00
C ARG A 164 -0.91 16.74 -3.53
N VAL A 165 -0.01 16.51 -4.48
CA VAL A 165 1.45 16.59 -4.25
C VAL A 165 1.85 18.05 -4.04
N ILE A 166 2.61 18.32 -2.98
CA ILE A 166 3.08 19.65 -2.62
C ILE A 166 4.60 19.79 -2.67
N ASP A 167 5.34 18.68 -2.60
CA ASP A 167 6.81 18.73 -2.61
C ASP A 167 7.39 17.38 -3.06
N ARG A 168 8.68 17.39 -3.40
CA ARG A 168 9.50 16.21 -3.66
C ARG A 168 10.87 16.39 -3.01
N VAL A 169 11.26 15.42 -2.20
CA VAL A 169 12.55 15.37 -1.51
C VAL A 169 13.44 14.38 -2.21
N VAL A 170 14.64 14.80 -2.61
CA VAL A 170 15.64 13.92 -3.20
C VAL A 170 16.21 13.01 -2.12
N VAL A 171 16.31 11.71 -2.43
CA VAL A 171 16.85 10.66 -1.56
C VAL A 171 17.89 9.83 -2.30
N GLY A 172 18.28 8.68 -1.76
CA GLY A 172 19.18 7.75 -2.46
C GLY A 172 18.52 7.08 -3.67
N ASP A 173 19.28 6.25 -4.35
CA ASP A 173 18.87 5.47 -5.51
C ASP A 173 17.94 4.32 -5.10
N ALA A 174 16.90 4.09 -5.86
CA ALA A 174 15.93 2.99 -5.74
C ALA A 174 15.29 2.83 -4.35
N PRO A 175 14.66 3.88 -3.74
CA PRO A 175 13.98 3.74 -2.45
C PRO A 175 12.77 2.80 -2.58
N GLU A 176 12.70 1.80 -1.71
CA GLU A 176 11.57 0.84 -1.66
C GLU A 176 10.82 0.89 -0.34
N GLY A 177 11.54 0.83 0.78
CA GLY A 177 10.97 0.88 2.10
C GLY A 177 10.74 2.32 2.59
N LEU A 178 9.57 2.57 3.19
CA LEU A 178 9.27 3.86 3.81
C LEU A 178 8.39 3.63 5.04
N THR A 179 8.71 4.33 6.12
CA THR A 179 7.83 4.39 7.28
C THR A 179 7.93 5.73 7.98
N ILE A 180 6.82 6.18 8.56
CA ILE A 180 6.74 7.42 9.34
C ILE A 180 6.72 7.08 10.84
N SER A 181 7.49 7.82 11.63
CA SER A 181 7.55 7.62 13.08
C SER A 181 6.18 7.79 13.72
N PRO A 182 5.90 7.10 14.86
CA PRO A 182 4.62 7.24 15.56
C PRO A 182 4.28 8.67 16.02
N LYS A 183 5.29 9.54 16.13
CA LYS A 183 5.10 10.98 16.43
C LYS A 183 4.85 11.82 15.18
N GLY A 184 5.03 11.27 13.98
CA GLY A 184 4.86 11.98 12.71
C GLY A 184 5.92 13.03 12.39
N ASN A 185 7.05 13.01 13.09
CA ASN A 185 8.10 14.02 12.95
C ASN A 185 9.35 13.51 12.22
N LEU A 186 9.41 12.25 11.89
CA LEU A 186 10.51 11.62 11.15
C LEU A 186 9.93 10.62 10.15
N ALA A 187 10.58 10.49 9.00
CA ALA A 187 10.39 9.40 8.06
C ALA A 187 11.71 8.70 7.81
N ALA A 188 11.71 7.38 7.80
CA ALA A 188 12.83 6.57 7.35
C ALA A 188 12.53 6.02 5.95
N VAL A 189 13.52 6.11 5.08
CA VAL A 189 13.44 5.65 3.68
C VAL A 189 14.68 4.83 3.39
N VAL A 190 14.51 3.64 2.80
CA VAL A 190 15.59 2.70 2.47
C VAL A 190 15.45 2.20 1.04
#